data_ee9d88ffa97796cd779ff04c85ccec85
#
_entry.id   ee9d88ffa97796cd779ff04c85ccec85
#
_cell.length_a   1.000
_cell.length_b   1.000
_cell.length_c   1.000
_cell.angle_alpha   90.00
_cell.angle_beta   90.00
_cell.angle_gamma   90.00
#
_symmetry.space_group_name_H-M   'P 1'
#
loop_
_entity.id
_entity.type
_entity.pdbx_description
1 polymer ?
#
loop_
_entity_poly.entity_id
_entity_poly.type
_entity_poly.pdbx_seq_one_letter_code
_entity_poly.pdbx_strand_id
1 'polypeptide(L)'
;MRDVTKVRSGDLEGPLGLTGDQERRLLSRLAKAGIIVRVQRGLYLLPPRLPLGGAWDPGEALALTTLMEAQNARYQVCGPNAFNRYGFDEQIPLRTYVYNTGISGDRKVGKVALTLIKVAEQRLGDTEEFSTQGDQVLVYSSRVRTLVDAVYDWSRFNSLPRGYDWICQELSSGRISPERLVDSAARFGDVGTKRRIGFLLDCEGVGQALLQRLQAGLKETSSPIPWIPTKPKIGKADSRWGVVDNASA
;
A
#
# COMPACT_ATOMS: atom_id res chain seq x y z
N MET A 1 -4.96 -30.37 3.11
CA MET A 1 -4.80 -29.32 4.15
C MET A 1 -6.18 -28.99 4.70
N ARG A 2 -6.39 -28.87 6.02
CA ARG A 2 -7.69 -28.43 6.56
C ARG A 2 -7.72 -26.90 6.45
N ASP A 3 -8.74 -26.36 5.80
CA ASP A 3 -8.85 -24.92 5.56
C ASP A 3 -9.22 -24.17 6.85
N VAL A 4 -8.75 -22.93 6.93
CA VAL A 4 -9.17 -21.99 7.98
C VAL A 4 -10.65 -21.69 7.81
N THR A 5 -11.42 -21.86 8.86
CA THR A 5 -12.86 -21.62 8.81
C THR A 5 -13.19 -20.18 9.18
N LYS A 6 -13.94 -19.51 8.32
CA LYS A 6 -14.55 -18.20 8.62
C LYS A 6 -15.89 -18.43 9.33
N VAL A 7 -16.08 -17.81 10.51
CA VAL A 7 -17.34 -17.89 11.28
C VAL A 7 -17.91 -16.50 11.43
N ARG A 8 -19.17 -16.36 11.08
CA ARG A 8 -19.96 -15.15 11.30
C ARG A 8 -20.86 -15.32 12.51
N SER A 9 -21.27 -14.20 13.13
CA SER A 9 -22.29 -14.23 14.17
C SER A 9 -23.59 -14.80 13.61
N GLY A 10 -24.14 -15.79 14.30
CA GLY A 10 -25.31 -16.57 13.89
C GLY A 10 -24.99 -17.97 13.37
N ASP A 11 -23.76 -18.21 12.88
CA ASP A 11 -23.37 -19.48 12.27
C ASP A 11 -23.35 -20.67 13.25
N LEU A 12 -23.15 -20.40 14.55
CA LEU A 12 -23.07 -21.44 15.59
C LEU A 12 -24.36 -21.62 16.38
N GLU A 13 -25.37 -20.77 16.17
CA GLU A 13 -26.65 -20.87 16.91
C GLU A 13 -27.32 -22.21 16.67
N GLY A 14 -27.55 -22.57 15.40
CA GLY A 14 -28.17 -23.85 15.04
C GLY A 14 -27.33 -25.07 15.39
N PRO A 15 -26.08 -25.15 14.90
CA PRO A 15 -25.22 -26.33 15.12
C PRO A 15 -24.93 -26.64 16.59
N LEU A 16 -24.87 -25.62 17.45
CA LEU A 16 -24.56 -25.78 18.87
C LEU A 16 -25.74 -25.56 19.81
N GLY A 17 -26.92 -25.26 19.28
CA GLY A 17 -28.15 -24.98 20.07
C GLY A 17 -27.97 -23.72 20.95
N LEU A 18 -27.21 -22.72 20.52
CA LEU A 18 -26.92 -21.52 21.30
C LEU A 18 -27.90 -20.40 20.95
N THR A 19 -28.19 -19.57 21.94
CA THR A 19 -28.81 -18.27 21.67
C THR A 19 -27.75 -17.29 21.14
N GLY A 20 -28.19 -16.24 20.42
CA GLY A 20 -27.23 -15.23 19.88
C GLY A 20 -26.38 -14.56 20.96
N ASP A 21 -26.90 -14.43 22.21
CA ASP A 21 -26.11 -13.93 23.34
C ASP A 21 -25.07 -14.93 23.82
N GLN A 22 -25.42 -16.19 23.85
CA GLN A 22 -24.50 -17.27 24.23
C GLN A 22 -23.38 -17.40 23.21
N GLU A 23 -23.72 -17.36 21.92
CA GLU A 23 -22.75 -17.39 20.84
C GLU A 23 -21.78 -16.20 20.93
N ARG A 24 -22.28 -14.97 21.07
CA ARG A 24 -21.44 -13.78 21.22
C ARG A 24 -20.47 -13.87 22.38
N ARG A 25 -20.96 -14.37 23.54
CA ARG A 25 -20.11 -14.60 24.74
C ARG A 25 -19.07 -15.67 24.48
N LEU A 26 -19.40 -16.76 23.81
CA LEU A 26 -18.48 -17.83 23.44
C LEU A 26 -17.38 -17.31 22.53
N LEU A 27 -17.74 -16.70 21.40
CA LEU A 27 -16.80 -16.15 20.42
C LEU A 27 -15.90 -15.07 21.05
N SER A 28 -16.44 -14.22 21.92
CA SER A 28 -15.66 -13.21 22.64
C SER A 28 -14.63 -13.85 23.60
N ARG A 29 -15.00 -14.90 24.33
CA ARG A 29 -14.08 -15.62 25.24
C ARG A 29 -12.97 -16.31 24.45
N LEU A 30 -13.31 -17.01 23.36
CA LEU A 30 -12.33 -17.70 22.51
C LEU A 30 -11.35 -16.70 21.88
N ALA A 31 -11.85 -15.54 21.44
CA ALA A 31 -10.98 -14.50 20.89
C ALA A 31 -10.07 -13.87 21.95
N LYS A 32 -10.56 -13.63 23.18
CA LYS A 32 -9.75 -13.15 24.29
C LYS A 32 -8.67 -14.17 24.71
N ALA A 33 -8.99 -15.46 24.63
CA ALA A 33 -8.05 -16.54 24.90
C ALA A 33 -7.04 -16.76 23.76
N GLY A 34 -7.16 -16.04 22.63
CA GLY A 34 -6.28 -16.19 21.48
C GLY A 34 -6.50 -17.47 20.66
N ILE A 35 -7.56 -18.23 20.94
CA ILE A 35 -7.87 -19.48 20.23
C ILE A 35 -8.39 -19.18 18.82
N ILE A 36 -9.16 -18.10 18.66
CA ILE A 36 -9.68 -17.60 17.39
C ILE A 36 -9.28 -16.14 17.22
N VAL A 37 -9.33 -15.63 16.00
CA VAL A 37 -9.00 -14.22 15.73
C VAL A 37 -10.23 -13.48 15.22
N ARG A 38 -10.57 -12.37 15.88
CA ARG A 38 -11.62 -11.47 15.42
C ARG A 38 -11.07 -10.56 14.31
N VAL A 39 -11.64 -10.66 13.10
CA VAL A 39 -11.30 -9.81 11.96
C VAL A 39 -12.00 -8.45 12.07
N GLN A 40 -13.31 -8.51 12.30
CA GLN A 40 -14.16 -7.34 12.57
C GLN A 40 -15.38 -7.75 13.42
N ARG A 41 -16.28 -6.83 13.69
CA ARG A 41 -17.51 -7.14 14.43
C ARG A 41 -18.30 -8.25 13.70
N GLY A 42 -18.54 -9.34 14.38
CA GLY A 42 -19.32 -10.47 13.85
C GLY A 42 -18.59 -11.35 12.83
N LEU A 43 -17.27 -11.20 12.64
CA LEU A 43 -16.47 -12.06 11.76
C LEU A 43 -15.22 -12.53 12.48
N TYR A 44 -15.00 -13.84 12.49
CA TYR A 44 -13.89 -14.51 13.16
C TYR A 44 -13.22 -15.51 12.22
N LEU A 45 -11.91 -15.70 12.43
CA LEU A 45 -11.12 -16.78 11.83
C LEU A 45 -10.84 -17.84 12.89
N LEU A 46 -11.09 -19.09 12.54
CA LEU A 46 -10.79 -20.26 13.35
C LEU A 46 -9.55 -20.97 12.79
N PRO A 47 -8.63 -21.42 13.64
CA PRO A 47 -7.47 -22.18 13.21
C PRO A 47 -7.89 -23.53 12.62
N PRO A 48 -7.16 -24.10 11.67
CA PRO A 48 -7.43 -25.43 11.13
C PRO A 48 -7.19 -26.53 12.17
N ARG A 49 -6.39 -26.22 13.20
CA ARG A 49 -6.15 -27.07 14.40
C ARG A 49 -6.01 -26.19 15.60
N LEU A 50 -6.46 -26.64 16.76
CA LEU A 50 -6.28 -25.91 18.00
C LEU A 50 -4.78 -25.78 18.30
N PRO A 51 -4.31 -24.57 18.64
CA PRO A 51 -2.91 -24.34 18.97
C PRO A 51 -2.55 -25.06 20.28
N LEU A 52 -1.44 -25.78 20.27
CA LEU A 52 -0.91 -26.42 21.47
C LEU A 52 -0.23 -25.35 22.34
N GLY A 53 -0.93 -24.91 23.38
CA GLY A 53 -0.36 -24.05 24.44
C GLY A 53 -0.16 -22.58 24.07
N GLY A 54 -0.77 -22.05 23.02
CA GLY A 54 -0.55 -20.67 22.59
C GLY A 54 -1.70 -20.02 21.83
N ALA A 55 -1.56 -18.72 21.61
CA ALA A 55 -2.47 -17.96 20.77
C ALA A 55 -2.18 -18.27 19.28
N TRP A 56 -3.23 -18.49 18.53
CA TRP A 56 -3.14 -18.63 17.09
C TRP A 56 -3.02 -17.28 16.39
N ASP A 57 -2.26 -17.24 15.29
CA ASP A 57 -2.13 -16.08 14.42
C ASP A 57 -2.40 -16.49 12.97
N PRO A 58 -3.36 -15.83 12.29
CA PRO A 58 -3.67 -16.14 10.90
C PRO A 58 -2.56 -15.73 9.90
N GLY A 59 -1.62 -14.90 10.36
CA GLY A 59 -0.65 -14.26 9.47
C GLY A 59 -1.25 -13.10 8.67
N GLU A 60 -0.36 -12.34 8.04
CA GLU A 60 -0.70 -11.10 7.34
C GLU A 60 -1.69 -11.31 6.18
N ALA A 61 -1.38 -12.28 5.32
CA ALA A 61 -2.16 -12.50 4.11
C ALA A 61 -3.61 -12.86 4.42
N LEU A 62 -3.84 -13.85 5.30
CA LEU A 62 -5.19 -14.28 5.64
C LEU A 62 -5.97 -13.20 6.39
N ALA A 63 -5.31 -12.47 7.30
CA ALA A 63 -5.92 -11.37 8.02
C ALA A 63 -6.38 -10.25 7.08
N LEU A 64 -5.51 -9.83 6.15
CA LEU A 64 -5.79 -8.77 5.20
C LEU A 64 -6.84 -9.18 4.17
N THR A 65 -6.68 -10.33 3.52
CA THR A 65 -7.64 -10.79 2.50
C THR A 65 -9.03 -10.97 3.08
N THR A 66 -9.14 -11.59 4.26
CA THR A 66 -10.45 -11.78 4.92
C THR A 66 -11.09 -10.43 5.29
N LEU A 67 -10.31 -9.46 5.76
CA LEU A 67 -10.83 -8.14 6.07
C LEU A 67 -11.32 -7.42 4.80
N MET A 68 -10.57 -7.47 3.72
CA MET A 68 -10.93 -6.80 2.46
C MET A 68 -12.14 -7.46 1.79
N GLU A 69 -12.22 -8.77 1.77
CA GLU A 69 -13.43 -9.50 1.33
C GLU A 69 -14.68 -9.11 2.13
N ALA A 70 -14.54 -9.01 3.45
CA ALA A 70 -15.67 -8.63 4.31
C ALA A 70 -16.14 -7.18 4.09
N GLN A 71 -15.27 -6.33 3.53
CA GLN A 71 -15.58 -4.95 3.13
C GLN A 71 -15.99 -4.84 1.66
N ASN A 72 -16.01 -5.94 0.91
CA ASN A 72 -16.15 -5.94 -0.55
C ASN A 72 -15.20 -4.92 -1.22
N ALA A 73 -13.95 -4.88 -0.76
CA ALA A 73 -12.97 -3.89 -1.14
C ALA A 73 -11.83 -4.50 -1.94
N ARG A 74 -11.48 -3.84 -3.05
CA ARG A 74 -10.21 -4.09 -3.74
C ARG A 74 -9.08 -3.46 -2.93
N TYR A 75 -7.89 -4.06 -3.01
CA TYR A 75 -6.73 -3.57 -2.26
C TYR A 75 -5.41 -3.84 -2.97
N GLN A 76 -4.37 -3.13 -2.53
CA GLN A 76 -2.97 -3.43 -2.78
C GLN A 76 -2.10 -2.98 -1.61
N VAL A 77 -1.13 -3.78 -1.24
CA VAL A 77 -0.11 -3.43 -0.24
C VAL A 77 0.83 -2.40 -0.86
N CYS A 78 1.16 -1.34 -0.12
CA CYS A 78 1.85 -0.16 -0.65
C CYS A 78 2.86 0.41 0.36
N GLY A 79 3.49 1.52 -0.01
CA GLY A 79 4.36 2.30 0.87
C GLY A 79 5.52 1.49 1.46
N PRO A 80 5.83 1.63 2.77
CA PRO A 80 6.98 0.99 3.39
C PRO A 80 7.09 -0.52 3.17
N ASN A 81 5.95 -1.24 3.10
CA ASN A 81 5.95 -2.68 2.83
C ASN A 81 6.40 -2.99 1.40
N ALA A 82 5.95 -2.21 0.43
CA ALA A 82 6.39 -2.33 -0.95
C ALA A 82 7.84 -1.84 -1.11
N PHE A 83 8.26 -0.76 -0.44
CA PHE A 83 9.64 -0.29 -0.44
C PHE A 83 10.60 -1.37 0.05
N ASN A 84 10.31 -1.99 1.19
CA ASN A 84 11.11 -3.09 1.72
C ASN A 84 11.10 -4.32 0.79
N ARG A 85 9.94 -4.68 0.25
CA ARG A 85 9.81 -5.84 -0.64
C ARG A 85 10.69 -5.74 -1.89
N TYR A 86 10.79 -4.55 -2.48
CA TYR A 86 11.60 -4.33 -3.67
C TYR A 86 13.06 -3.95 -3.35
N GLY A 87 13.43 -3.88 -2.08
CA GLY A 87 14.77 -3.55 -1.62
C GLY A 87 15.11 -2.05 -1.72
N PHE A 88 14.11 -1.17 -1.79
CA PHE A 88 14.31 0.28 -1.77
C PHE A 88 14.61 0.79 -0.37
N ASP A 89 14.00 0.18 0.65
CA ASP A 89 14.25 0.48 2.06
C ASP A 89 14.49 -0.82 2.83
N GLU A 90 15.57 -0.85 3.63
CA GLU A 90 15.92 -2.02 4.44
C GLU A 90 15.06 -2.15 5.70
N GLN A 91 14.35 -1.10 6.08
CA GLN A 91 13.49 -1.12 7.26
C GLN A 91 12.31 -2.09 7.08
N ILE A 92 12.18 -3.04 8.01
CA ILE A 92 11.03 -3.94 8.06
C ILE A 92 9.87 -3.20 8.74
N PRO A 93 8.77 -2.94 8.04
CA PRO A 93 7.63 -2.22 8.62
C PRO A 93 6.94 -3.04 9.71
N LEU A 94 6.63 -2.40 10.85
CA LEU A 94 5.89 -3.02 11.96
C LEU A 94 4.38 -3.15 11.68
N ARG A 95 3.92 -2.60 10.57
CA ARG A 95 2.51 -2.63 10.13
C ARG A 95 2.40 -2.68 8.62
N THR A 96 1.30 -3.20 8.14
CA THR A 96 1.04 -3.30 6.72
C THR A 96 0.26 -2.09 6.24
N TYR A 97 0.82 -1.34 5.31
CA TYR A 97 0.16 -0.22 4.65
C TYR A 97 -0.59 -0.71 3.41
N VAL A 98 -1.86 -0.34 3.31
CA VAL A 98 -2.76 -0.89 2.29
C VAL A 98 -3.63 0.20 1.68
N TYR A 99 -3.47 0.45 0.37
CA TYR A 99 -4.48 1.16 -0.39
C TYR A 99 -5.69 0.25 -0.61
N ASN A 100 -6.89 0.77 -0.39
CA ASN A 100 -8.12 0.00 -0.60
C ASN A 100 -9.31 0.90 -0.92
N THR A 101 -10.37 0.32 -1.49
CA THR A 101 -11.59 1.06 -1.87
C THR A 101 -12.62 1.19 -0.75
N GLY A 102 -12.48 0.42 0.33
CA GLY A 102 -13.50 0.26 1.37
C GLY A 102 -13.36 1.23 2.54
N ILE A 103 -12.30 1.09 3.34
CA ILE A 103 -12.17 1.69 4.67
C ILE A 103 -10.82 2.36 4.90
N SER A 104 -10.81 3.30 5.86
CA SER A 104 -9.59 3.98 6.32
C SER A 104 -9.32 3.71 7.79
N GLY A 105 -8.09 4.01 8.19
CA GLY A 105 -7.63 4.02 9.58
C GLY A 105 -6.90 2.77 10.01
N ASP A 106 -6.37 2.81 11.22
CA ASP A 106 -5.59 1.71 11.78
C ASP A 106 -6.51 0.57 12.25
N ARG A 107 -6.08 -0.66 11.98
CA ARG A 107 -6.76 -1.89 12.42
C ARG A 107 -5.74 -2.88 12.95
N LYS A 108 -6.21 -3.76 13.82
CA LYS A 108 -5.44 -4.90 14.30
C LYS A 108 -6.30 -6.17 14.15
N VAL A 109 -5.74 -7.17 13.47
CA VAL A 109 -6.37 -8.49 13.28
C VAL A 109 -5.40 -9.53 13.83
N GLY A 110 -5.70 -10.08 15.01
CA GLY A 110 -4.73 -10.89 15.75
C GLY A 110 -3.51 -10.06 16.12
N LYS A 111 -2.33 -10.49 15.68
CA LYS A 111 -1.08 -9.75 15.84
C LYS A 111 -0.79 -8.79 14.69
N VAL A 112 -1.50 -8.92 13.57
CA VAL A 112 -1.27 -8.12 12.36
C VAL A 112 -1.80 -6.70 12.57
N ALA A 113 -0.91 -5.72 12.47
CA ALA A 113 -1.25 -4.30 12.48
C ALA A 113 -1.37 -3.77 11.04
N LEU A 114 -2.49 -3.16 10.71
CA LEU A 114 -2.80 -2.63 9.38
C LEU A 114 -2.99 -1.13 9.45
N THR A 115 -2.46 -0.40 8.46
CA THR A 115 -2.82 0.99 8.16
C THR A 115 -3.55 1.02 6.83
N LEU A 116 -4.84 1.22 6.89
CA LEU A 116 -5.74 1.19 5.74
C LEU A 116 -5.91 2.60 5.19
N ILE A 117 -5.63 2.78 3.92
CA ILE A 117 -5.69 4.05 3.21
C ILE A 117 -6.77 3.91 2.14
N LYS A 118 -7.94 4.51 2.41
CA LYS A 118 -9.00 4.50 1.42
C LYS A 118 -8.66 5.41 0.24
N VAL A 119 -8.77 4.85 -0.96
CA VAL A 119 -8.52 5.54 -2.23
C VAL A 119 -9.68 5.31 -3.21
N ALA A 120 -9.78 6.16 -4.21
CA ALA A 120 -10.70 5.94 -5.30
C ALA A 120 -10.26 4.72 -6.14
N GLU A 121 -11.21 4.03 -6.76
CA GLU A 121 -10.95 2.78 -7.47
C GLU A 121 -9.92 2.93 -8.60
N GLN A 122 -9.96 4.04 -9.35
CA GLN A 122 -8.99 4.35 -10.40
C GLN A 122 -7.55 4.53 -9.89
N ARG A 123 -7.37 4.70 -8.58
CA ARG A 123 -6.06 4.81 -7.93
C ARG A 123 -5.46 3.43 -7.66
N LEU A 124 -6.21 2.34 -7.75
CA LEU A 124 -5.71 0.98 -7.67
C LEU A 124 -5.30 0.45 -9.04
N GLY A 125 -4.26 -0.38 -9.08
CA GLY A 125 -3.76 -1.03 -10.28
C GLY A 125 -2.24 -0.95 -10.40
N ASP A 126 -1.70 -1.51 -11.47
CA ASP A 126 -0.28 -1.75 -11.69
C ASP A 126 0.29 -2.52 -10.49
N THR A 127 -0.13 -3.79 -10.37
CA THR A 127 0.10 -4.64 -9.20
C THR A 127 0.85 -5.92 -9.58
N GLU A 128 1.50 -6.51 -8.58
CA GLU A 128 2.12 -7.81 -8.64
C GLU A 128 1.56 -8.70 -7.52
N GLU A 129 1.37 -9.98 -7.80
CA GLU A 129 0.90 -10.96 -6.84
C GLU A 129 2.07 -11.74 -6.25
N PHE A 130 2.03 -11.94 -4.95
CA PHE A 130 3.06 -12.70 -4.25
C PHE A 130 2.44 -13.79 -3.39
N SER A 131 2.83 -15.02 -3.66
CA SER A 131 2.45 -16.15 -2.83
C SER A 131 3.16 -16.09 -1.49
N THR A 132 2.42 -16.34 -0.43
CA THR A 132 2.93 -16.46 0.94
C THR A 132 2.87 -17.92 1.39
N GLN A 133 3.35 -18.22 2.57
CA GLN A 133 3.23 -19.56 3.13
C GLN A 133 1.75 -19.98 3.23
N GLY A 134 1.39 -21.16 2.73
CA GLY A 134 0.02 -21.70 2.76
C GLY A 134 -0.86 -21.27 1.59
N ASP A 135 -0.28 -21.03 0.42
CA ASP A 135 -0.98 -20.72 -0.85
C ASP A 135 -1.83 -19.41 -0.80
N GLN A 136 -1.60 -18.58 0.20
CA GLN A 136 -2.22 -17.26 0.28
C GLN A 136 -1.50 -16.29 -0.64
N VAL A 137 -2.26 -15.44 -1.33
CA VAL A 137 -1.71 -14.43 -2.24
C VAL A 137 -1.93 -13.03 -1.65
N LEU A 138 -0.88 -12.23 -1.64
CA LEU A 138 -0.94 -10.80 -1.37
C LEU A 138 -0.72 -10.02 -2.65
N VAL A 139 -1.54 -9.01 -2.86
CA VAL A 139 -1.44 -8.08 -3.98
C VAL A 139 -0.66 -6.85 -3.53
N TYR A 140 0.46 -6.57 -4.19
CA TYR A 140 1.31 -5.41 -3.93
C TYR A 140 1.22 -4.40 -5.09
N SER A 141 1.46 -3.12 -4.82
CA SER A 141 1.87 -2.19 -5.87
C SER A 141 3.07 -2.79 -6.61
N SER A 142 3.10 -2.73 -7.96
CA SER A 142 4.25 -3.22 -8.73
C SER A 142 5.52 -2.42 -8.40
N ARG A 143 6.69 -2.92 -8.81
CA ARG A 143 7.96 -2.22 -8.61
C ARG A 143 7.90 -0.77 -9.12
N VAL A 144 7.44 -0.56 -10.35
CA VAL A 144 7.31 0.77 -10.96
C VAL A 144 6.27 1.62 -10.23
N ARG A 145 5.12 1.03 -9.93
CA ARG A 145 4.06 1.72 -9.20
C ARG A 145 4.51 2.16 -7.80
N THR A 146 5.32 1.36 -7.13
CA THR A 146 5.88 1.67 -5.81
C THR A 146 6.76 2.92 -5.84
N LEU A 147 7.53 3.13 -6.91
CA LEU A 147 8.32 4.35 -7.11
C LEU A 147 7.43 5.57 -7.33
N VAL A 148 6.36 5.44 -8.11
CA VAL A 148 5.38 6.51 -8.28
C VAL A 148 4.68 6.83 -6.95
N ASP A 149 4.33 5.83 -6.17
CA ASP A 149 3.70 6.01 -4.85
C ASP A 149 4.64 6.67 -3.85
N ALA A 150 5.96 6.43 -3.94
CA ALA A 150 6.96 7.12 -3.13
C ALA A 150 6.99 8.64 -3.37
N VAL A 151 6.70 9.07 -4.61
CA VAL A 151 6.61 10.50 -4.95
C VAL A 151 5.21 11.05 -4.67
N TYR A 152 4.17 10.26 -4.86
CA TYR A 152 2.78 10.66 -4.66
C TYR A 152 2.43 10.86 -3.18
N ASP A 153 2.64 9.86 -2.36
CA ASP A 153 2.32 9.86 -0.92
C ASP A 153 3.56 10.17 -0.04
N TRP A 154 4.48 11.00 -0.58
CA TRP A 154 5.75 11.31 0.06
C TRP A 154 5.61 11.78 1.51
N SER A 155 4.59 12.56 1.80
CA SER A 155 4.34 13.09 3.15
C SER A 155 3.88 12.03 4.14
N ARG A 156 3.12 11.03 3.66
CA ARG A 156 2.66 9.90 4.46
C ARG A 156 3.79 8.93 4.78
N PHE A 157 4.65 8.68 3.79
CA PHE A 157 5.70 7.66 3.88
C PHE A 157 7.08 8.24 4.20
N ASN A 158 7.19 9.57 4.28
CA ASN A 158 8.47 10.27 4.44
C ASN A 158 9.53 9.77 3.44
N SER A 159 9.11 9.56 2.20
CA SER A 159 9.90 8.89 1.17
C SER A 159 10.77 9.82 0.33
N LEU A 160 10.52 11.14 0.33
CA LEU A 160 11.37 12.10 -0.37
C LEU A 160 12.41 12.72 0.56
N PRO A 161 13.69 12.96 0.09
CA PRO A 161 14.11 12.83 -1.30
C PRO A 161 14.53 11.40 -1.73
N ARG A 162 14.67 10.42 -0.83
CA ARG A 162 15.16 9.06 -1.13
C ARG A 162 14.47 8.39 -2.32
N GLY A 163 13.18 8.66 -2.51
CA GLY A 163 12.42 8.12 -3.64
C GLY A 163 12.97 8.51 -5.01
N TYR A 164 13.65 9.66 -5.12
CA TYR A 164 14.34 10.06 -6.34
C TYR A 164 15.57 9.20 -6.59
N ASP A 165 16.37 8.94 -5.55
CA ASP A 165 17.54 8.08 -5.64
C ASP A 165 17.15 6.66 -6.07
N TRP A 166 16.04 6.14 -5.53
CA TRP A 166 15.50 4.83 -5.92
C TRP A 166 15.12 4.81 -7.41
N ILE A 167 14.46 5.85 -7.91
CA ILE A 167 14.09 5.96 -9.33
C ILE A 167 15.35 5.96 -10.21
N CYS A 168 16.34 6.79 -9.89
CA CYS A 168 17.60 6.86 -10.65
C CYS A 168 18.35 5.52 -10.66
N GLN A 169 18.43 4.83 -9.51
CA GLN A 169 19.05 3.51 -9.40
C GLN A 169 18.33 2.44 -10.24
N GLU A 170 17.00 2.45 -10.24
CA GLU A 170 16.21 1.48 -11.00
C GLU A 170 16.31 1.71 -12.50
N LEU A 171 16.34 2.97 -12.94
CA LEU A 171 16.54 3.34 -14.34
C LEU A 171 17.96 2.98 -14.81
N SER A 172 19.01 3.38 -14.06
CA SER A 172 20.40 3.13 -14.42
C SER A 172 20.76 1.63 -14.46
N SER A 173 20.12 0.83 -13.58
CA SER A 173 20.29 -0.63 -13.58
C SER A 173 19.43 -1.36 -14.62
N GLY A 174 18.57 -0.67 -15.37
CA GLY A 174 17.67 -1.27 -16.35
C GLY A 174 16.56 -2.14 -15.77
N ARG A 175 16.33 -2.12 -14.45
CA ARG A 175 15.25 -2.89 -13.82
C ARG A 175 13.87 -2.32 -14.13
N ILE A 176 13.79 -1.02 -14.44
CA ILE A 176 12.61 -0.38 -15.00
C ILE A 176 12.97 0.42 -16.25
N SER A 177 12.04 0.58 -17.18
CA SER A 177 12.23 1.49 -18.31
C SER A 177 11.58 2.85 -18.05
N PRO A 178 12.14 3.95 -18.65
CA PRO A 178 11.52 5.26 -18.57
C PRO A 178 10.06 5.28 -19.03
N GLU A 179 9.71 4.48 -20.07
CA GLU A 179 8.37 4.38 -20.62
C GLU A 179 7.38 3.87 -19.56
N ARG A 180 7.75 2.78 -18.87
CA ARG A 180 6.89 2.21 -17.81
C ARG A 180 6.70 3.18 -16.66
N LEU A 181 7.75 3.92 -16.28
CA LEU A 181 7.66 4.92 -15.22
C LEU A 181 6.74 6.08 -15.64
N VAL A 182 6.90 6.57 -16.88
CA VAL A 182 6.04 7.62 -17.44
C VAL A 182 4.59 7.17 -17.48
N ASP A 183 4.30 5.95 -17.94
CA ASP A 183 2.92 5.43 -18.02
C ASP A 183 2.29 5.30 -16.64
N SER A 184 3.01 4.75 -15.68
CA SER A 184 2.54 4.62 -14.31
C SER A 184 2.32 5.99 -13.65
N ALA A 185 3.26 6.94 -13.83
CA ALA A 185 3.12 8.30 -13.31
C ALA A 185 1.98 9.09 -13.99
N ALA A 186 1.80 8.93 -15.29
CA ALA A 186 0.69 9.56 -16.02
C ALA A 186 -0.67 9.06 -15.55
N ARG A 187 -0.79 7.76 -15.26
CA ARG A 187 -2.04 7.11 -14.83
C ARG A 187 -2.35 7.33 -13.36
N PHE A 188 -1.34 7.21 -12.49
CA PHE A 188 -1.55 7.14 -11.04
C PHE A 188 -1.00 8.35 -10.28
N GLY A 189 -0.20 9.20 -10.89
CA GLY A 189 0.32 10.42 -10.28
C GLY A 189 -0.66 11.58 -10.32
N ASP A 190 -0.65 12.41 -9.28
CA ASP A 190 -1.26 13.73 -9.31
C ASP A 190 -0.38 14.74 -10.04
N VAL A 191 -0.82 16.01 -10.10
CA VAL A 191 -0.06 17.09 -10.72
C VAL A 191 1.33 17.26 -10.11
N GLY A 192 1.44 17.18 -8.79
CA GLY A 192 2.71 17.30 -8.07
C GLY A 192 3.67 16.16 -8.39
N THR A 193 3.15 14.94 -8.46
CA THR A 193 3.90 13.72 -8.82
C THR A 193 4.42 13.80 -10.25
N LYS A 194 3.56 14.16 -11.21
CA LYS A 194 3.93 14.31 -12.61
C LYS A 194 5.01 15.37 -12.82
N ARG A 195 4.90 16.51 -12.13
CA ARG A 195 5.92 17.56 -12.15
C ARG A 195 7.26 17.09 -11.64
N ARG A 196 7.29 16.43 -10.48
CA ARG A 196 8.53 15.94 -9.86
C ARG A 196 9.18 14.82 -10.68
N ILE A 197 8.41 13.82 -11.10
CA ILE A 197 8.92 12.73 -11.94
C ILE A 197 9.38 13.27 -13.29
N GLY A 198 8.63 14.19 -13.89
CA GLY A 198 9.02 14.82 -15.16
C GLY A 198 10.32 15.61 -15.03
N PHE A 199 10.47 16.41 -13.99
CA PHE A 199 11.70 17.15 -13.71
C PHE A 199 12.90 16.20 -13.52
N LEU A 200 12.73 15.12 -12.74
CA LEU A 200 13.77 14.10 -12.56
C LEU A 200 14.20 13.49 -13.90
N LEU A 201 13.24 13.03 -14.70
CA LEU A 201 13.51 12.37 -15.97
C LEU A 201 14.14 13.32 -17.01
N ASP A 202 13.80 14.61 -16.96
CA ASP A 202 14.40 15.65 -17.79
C ASP A 202 15.87 15.87 -17.42
N CYS A 203 16.19 15.90 -16.11
CA CYS A 203 17.56 15.96 -15.61
C CYS A 203 18.38 14.70 -15.97
N GLU A 204 17.75 13.53 -16.01
CA GLU A 204 18.37 12.25 -16.44
C GLU A 204 18.50 12.12 -17.97
N GLY A 205 18.09 13.13 -18.74
CA GLY A 205 18.21 13.15 -20.20
C GLY A 205 17.25 12.24 -20.94
N VAL A 206 16.11 11.91 -20.37
CA VAL A 206 15.07 11.10 -21.01
C VAL A 206 14.48 11.84 -22.22
N GLY A 207 14.23 11.09 -23.29
CA GLY A 207 13.79 11.65 -24.59
C GLY A 207 12.49 12.44 -24.51
N GLN A 208 12.45 13.55 -25.29
CA GLN A 208 11.38 14.56 -25.28
C GLN A 208 9.99 13.98 -25.53
N ALA A 209 9.86 12.96 -26.38
CA ALA A 209 8.58 12.33 -26.70
C ALA A 209 7.92 11.68 -25.46
N LEU A 210 8.71 11.09 -24.58
CA LEU A 210 8.22 10.54 -23.32
C LEU A 210 7.85 11.63 -22.33
N LEU A 211 8.67 12.66 -22.20
CA LEU A 211 8.41 13.80 -21.31
C LEU A 211 7.11 14.54 -21.67
N GLN A 212 6.82 14.66 -22.97
CA GLN A 212 5.56 15.26 -23.44
C GLN A 212 4.33 14.50 -22.93
N ARG A 213 4.40 13.17 -22.75
CA ARG A 213 3.29 12.37 -22.20
C ARG A 213 2.98 12.72 -20.74
N LEU A 214 3.99 13.05 -19.94
CA LEU A 214 3.79 13.54 -18.56
C LEU A 214 3.28 14.99 -18.56
N GLN A 215 3.73 15.81 -19.51
CA GLN A 215 3.26 17.19 -19.64
C GLN A 215 1.81 17.28 -20.11
N ALA A 216 1.30 16.24 -20.80
CA ALA A 216 -0.08 16.23 -21.26
C ALA A 216 -1.03 16.41 -20.06
N GLY A 217 -1.78 17.52 -20.08
CA GLY A 217 -2.71 17.90 -19.00
C GLY A 217 -2.08 18.66 -17.82
N LEU A 218 -0.77 18.93 -17.81
CA LEU A 218 -0.17 19.90 -16.90
C LEU A 218 -0.43 21.32 -17.43
N LYS A 219 -1.00 22.17 -16.57
CA LYS A 219 -1.13 23.59 -16.88
C LYS A 219 0.11 24.34 -16.43
N GLU A 220 0.46 25.41 -17.13
CA GLU A 220 1.44 26.36 -16.64
C GLU A 220 1.04 26.87 -15.23
N THR A 221 2.03 27.10 -14.41
CA THR A 221 1.79 27.56 -13.04
C THR A 221 2.68 28.73 -12.68
N SER A 222 2.09 29.75 -12.11
CA SER A 222 2.82 30.85 -11.44
C SER A 222 3.30 30.45 -10.03
N SER A 223 2.86 29.29 -9.52
CA SER A 223 3.22 28.80 -8.19
C SER A 223 3.93 27.45 -8.30
N PRO A 224 5.24 27.42 -8.63
CA PRO A 224 6.01 26.18 -8.72
C PRO A 224 6.08 25.49 -7.36
N ILE A 225 6.24 24.16 -7.37
CA ILE A 225 6.39 23.36 -6.15
C ILE A 225 7.86 23.12 -5.82
N PRO A 226 8.25 22.94 -4.55
CA PRO A 226 9.62 22.60 -4.21
C PRO A 226 9.95 21.16 -4.70
N TRP A 227 11.18 20.98 -5.19
CA TRP A 227 11.74 19.67 -5.54
C TRP A 227 11.78 18.78 -4.29
N ILE A 228 12.44 19.25 -3.24
CA ILE A 228 12.46 18.58 -1.93
C ILE A 228 11.42 19.26 -1.04
N PRO A 229 10.27 18.63 -0.80
CA PRO A 229 9.15 19.29 -0.11
C PRO A 229 9.43 19.67 1.35
N THR A 230 10.41 18.99 1.97
CA THR A 230 10.80 19.21 3.38
C THR A 230 11.81 20.35 3.57
N LYS A 231 12.36 20.90 2.47
CA LYS A 231 13.29 22.03 2.47
C LYS A 231 12.59 23.35 2.10
N PRO A 232 13.15 24.52 2.47
CA PRO A 232 12.66 25.82 2.01
C PRO A 232 12.57 25.88 0.48
N LYS A 233 11.56 26.59 -0.03
CA LYS A 233 11.34 26.78 -1.46
C LYS A 233 12.27 27.90 -2.02
N ILE A 234 13.57 27.68 -1.92
CA ILE A 234 14.62 28.61 -2.37
C ILE A 234 15.49 27.88 -3.38
N GLY A 235 15.63 28.43 -4.59
CA GLY A 235 16.45 27.83 -5.65
C GLY A 235 16.00 28.27 -7.04
N LYS A 236 16.55 27.61 -8.07
CA LYS A 236 16.23 27.90 -9.47
C LYS A 236 14.88 27.30 -9.84
N ALA A 237 14.00 28.12 -10.36
CA ALA A 237 12.69 27.66 -10.86
C ALA A 237 12.86 27.07 -12.28
N ASP A 238 12.36 25.86 -12.47
CA ASP A 238 12.13 25.26 -13.78
C ASP A 238 10.68 25.56 -14.23
N SER A 239 10.54 26.32 -15.30
CA SER A 239 9.23 26.74 -15.81
C SER A 239 8.50 25.62 -16.52
N ARG A 240 9.24 24.69 -17.13
CA ARG A 240 8.67 23.56 -17.87
C ARG A 240 7.85 22.63 -16.96
N TRP A 241 8.44 22.31 -15.81
CA TRP A 241 7.81 21.41 -14.83
C TRP A 241 7.10 22.15 -13.68
N GLY A 242 7.33 23.46 -13.56
CA GLY A 242 6.82 24.23 -12.41
C GLY A 242 7.39 23.71 -11.09
N VAL A 243 8.69 23.47 -11.05
CA VAL A 243 9.43 22.95 -9.90
C VAL A 243 10.51 23.97 -9.52
N VAL A 244 10.73 24.19 -8.23
CA VAL A 244 11.91 24.92 -7.72
C VAL A 244 12.94 23.89 -7.30
N ASP A 245 14.09 23.87 -7.96
CA ASP A 245 15.22 23.06 -7.53
C ASP A 245 15.85 23.69 -6.29
N ASN A 246 15.54 23.10 -5.16
CA ASN A 246 15.99 23.49 -3.83
C ASN A 246 16.90 22.41 -3.19
N ALA A 247 17.57 21.59 -3.99
CA ALA A 247 18.45 20.52 -3.49
C ALA A 247 19.61 21.08 -2.68
N SER A 248 20.16 22.21 -3.10
CA SER A 248 21.32 22.89 -2.47
C SER A 248 20.94 23.89 -1.37
N ALA A 249 19.64 24.02 -1.05
CA ALA A 249 19.14 24.96 -0.04
C ALA A 249 19.28 24.41 1.39
#